data_424891f0cfacc66d341c724ea90d2908
#
_entry.id   424891f0cfacc66d341c724ea90d2908
#
_cell.length_a   1.000
_cell.length_b   1.000
_cell.length_c   1.000
_cell.angle_alpha   90.00
_cell.angle_beta   90.00
_cell.angle_gamma   90.00
#
_symmetry.space_group_name_H-M   'P 1'
#
loop_
_entity.id
_entity.type
_entity.pdbx_description
1 polymer ?
#
loop_
_entity_poly.entity_id
_entity_poly.type
_entity_poly.pdbx_seq_one_letter_code
_entity_poly.pdbx_strand_id
1 'polypeptide(L)'
;MGVVLFSGCEEDEDNIEVKACFNYTITEVAAGEVQFVNCSENAKSYLWNFGDSTTSNEKEPKHIFAGNFPYHVSLIAINGKNCDTLSLIVTDNIMVFKPNIYIYPTTKTNLCLEVEFPKGGSITESIPEYNSGWCVDVDQNGLINNEFSYLFYESIQPDIFQYRKGWCIAKPDLKTFFEKNMALYNFSTAEIADFTDFWIPKLTESEYYMVYPQTNSIIDEVVQLKFSINPENINRLFYAIVGNTDYFKIEEPTIVQFKRDGFYVMEWGVIIK
;
A
#
# COMPACT_ATOMS: atom_id res chain seq x y z
N MET A 1 -2.79 -2.93 40.24
CA MET A 1 -2.31 -1.87 39.35
C MET A 1 -0.78 -1.94 39.37
N GLY A 2 -0.19 -2.81 38.56
CA GLY A 2 1.26 -3.05 38.49
C GLY A 2 1.82 -2.36 37.28
N VAL A 3 2.60 -1.29 37.48
CA VAL A 3 3.37 -0.63 36.48
C VAL A 3 4.60 -1.52 36.21
N VAL A 4 4.66 -2.19 35.07
CA VAL A 4 5.89 -2.85 34.61
C VAL A 4 6.75 -1.73 33.99
N LEU A 5 7.75 -1.31 34.74
CA LEU A 5 8.81 -0.45 34.23
C LEU A 5 9.69 -1.29 33.29
N PHE A 6 9.66 -1.00 32.00
CA PHE A 6 10.63 -1.52 31.06
C PHE A 6 11.99 -0.85 31.36
N SER A 7 12.89 -1.62 31.97
CA SER A 7 14.32 -1.27 32.06
C SER A 7 14.91 -1.42 30.67
N GLY A 8 15.54 -0.36 30.17
CA GLY A 8 16.24 -0.41 28.88
C GLY A 8 17.37 -1.44 28.90
N CYS A 9 17.69 -1.99 27.73
CA CYS A 9 18.87 -2.87 27.55
C CYS A 9 20.15 -2.09 27.87
N GLU A 10 21.00 -2.63 28.75
CA GLU A 10 22.35 -2.10 29.02
C GLU A 10 23.35 -2.86 28.15
N GLU A 11 24.31 -2.14 27.51
CA GLU A 11 25.38 -2.72 26.70
C GLU A 11 26.43 -3.40 27.58
N ASP A 12 26.77 -4.66 27.34
CA ASP A 12 27.88 -5.42 27.94
C ASP A 12 28.83 -6.00 26.87
N GLU A 13 30.09 -6.29 27.25
CA GLU A 13 31.27 -6.55 26.42
C GLU A 13 31.25 -7.82 25.51
N ASP A 14 30.22 -8.65 25.51
CA ASP A 14 29.96 -9.67 24.47
C ASP A 14 28.93 -9.11 23.47
N ASN A 15 29.41 -8.29 22.54
CA ASN A 15 28.61 -7.53 21.58
C ASN A 15 28.02 -8.44 20.47
N ILE A 16 27.16 -9.38 20.85
CA ILE A 16 26.35 -10.13 19.89
C ILE A 16 25.13 -9.27 19.56
N GLU A 17 25.14 -8.68 18.37
CA GLU A 17 24.00 -7.92 17.86
C GLU A 17 22.81 -8.86 17.64
N VAL A 18 21.72 -8.62 18.34
CA VAL A 18 20.43 -9.30 18.13
C VAL A 18 19.64 -8.53 17.10
N LYS A 19 19.04 -9.22 16.13
CA LYS A 19 18.19 -8.61 15.12
C LYS A 19 16.82 -9.28 15.13
N ALA A 20 15.78 -8.54 15.47
CA ALA A 20 14.40 -9.01 15.40
C ALA A 20 13.93 -9.08 13.95
N CYS A 21 13.32 -10.19 13.58
CA CYS A 21 12.78 -10.41 12.24
C CYS A 21 11.63 -11.39 12.32
N PHE A 22 10.50 -11.09 11.65
CA PHE A 22 9.43 -12.05 11.44
C PHE A 22 8.63 -11.76 10.17
N ASN A 23 8.01 -12.81 9.64
CA ASN A 23 6.98 -12.76 8.63
C ASN A 23 5.70 -13.41 9.16
N TYR A 24 4.59 -13.26 8.47
CA TYR A 24 3.34 -13.91 8.83
C TYR A 24 2.56 -14.39 7.60
N THR A 25 1.68 -15.35 7.82
CA THR A 25 0.73 -15.83 6.81
C THR A 25 -0.63 -15.96 7.48
N ILE A 26 -1.67 -15.35 6.91
CA ILE A 26 -3.05 -15.58 7.35
C ILE A 26 -3.47 -16.93 6.79
N THR A 27 -3.67 -17.88 7.68
CA THR A 27 -3.97 -19.29 7.31
C THR A 27 -5.46 -19.53 7.16
N GLU A 28 -6.29 -18.77 7.91
CA GLU A 28 -7.75 -18.82 7.84
C GLU A 28 -8.32 -17.43 8.12
N VAL A 29 -8.70 -16.71 7.06
CA VAL A 29 -9.19 -15.32 7.16
C VAL A 29 -10.46 -15.23 8.01
N ALA A 30 -11.43 -16.10 7.76
CA ALA A 30 -12.71 -16.08 8.47
C ALA A 30 -12.58 -16.36 9.98
N ALA A 31 -11.54 -17.08 10.38
CA ALA A 31 -11.22 -17.38 11.78
C ALA A 31 -10.22 -16.39 12.40
N GLY A 32 -9.64 -15.47 11.60
CA GLY A 32 -8.58 -14.57 12.06
C GLY A 32 -7.27 -15.29 12.41
N GLU A 33 -7.03 -16.48 11.83
CA GLU A 33 -5.89 -17.32 12.18
C GLU A 33 -4.64 -16.90 11.41
N VAL A 34 -3.56 -16.63 12.14
CA VAL A 34 -2.27 -16.19 11.61
C VAL A 34 -1.15 -17.08 12.12
N GLN A 35 -0.31 -17.58 11.22
CA GLN A 35 0.95 -18.24 11.53
C GLN A 35 2.09 -17.21 11.43
N PHE A 36 2.86 -17.05 12.50
CA PHE A 36 4.06 -16.23 12.51
C PHE A 36 5.31 -17.11 12.27
N VAL A 37 6.21 -16.63 11.43
CA VAL A 37 7.48 -17.26 11.11
C VAL A 37 8.61 -16.34 11.55
N ASN A 38 9.45 -16.83 12.47
CA ASN A 38 10.52 -16.04 13.07
C ASN A 38 11.82 -16.18 12.25
N CYS A 39 12.37 -15.08 11.81
CA CYS A 39 13.64 -14.98 11.13
C CYS A 39 14.71 -14.20 11.92
N SER A 40 14.49 -13.98 13.24
CA SER A 40 15.43 -13.23 14.07
C SER A 40 16.82 -13.88 14.15
N GLU A 41 17.84 -13.03 14.15
CA GLU A 41 19.25 -13.46 14.23
C GLU A 41 19.77 -13.30 15.66
N ASN A 42 20.60 -14.26 16.10
CA ASN A 42 21.31 -14.29 17.39
C ASN A 42 20.40 -14.25 18.64
N ALA A 43 19.11 -14.50 18.52
CA ALA A 43 18.17 -14.54 19.63
C ALA A 43 18.06 -15.94 20.25
N LYS A 44 17.86 -16.01 21.58
CA LYS A 44 17.63 -17.24 22.35
C LYS A 44 16.21 -17.35 22.92
N SER A 45 15.53 -16.21 23.07
CA SER A 45 14.14 -16.16 23.55
C SER A 45 13.37 -15.05 22.86
N TYR A 46 12.06 -15.12 22.93
CA TYR A 46 11.14 -14.29 22.18
C TYR A 46 9.99 -13.83 23.07
N LEU A 47 9.49 -12.64 22.83
CA LEU A 47 8.25 -12.14 23.41
C LEU A 47 7.42 -11.46 22.32
N TRP A 48 6.29 -12.06 22.02
CA TRP A 48 5.31 -11.53 21.07
C TRP A 48 4.24 -10.75 21.83
N ASN A 49 3.84 -9.63 21.26
CA ASN A 49 2.63 -8.90 21.61
C ASN A 49 1.77 -8.81 20.33
N PHE A 50 0.58 -9.39 20.35
CA PHE A 50 -0.28 -9.46 19.17
C PHE A 50 -1.15 -8.21 18.97
N GLY A 51 -1.08 -7.23 19.89
CA GLY A 51 -1.84 -5.98 19.77
C GLY A 51 -3.32 -6.09 20.17
N ASP A 52 -3.77 -7.27 20.58
CA ASP A 52 -5.10 -7.58 21.09
C ASP A 52 -5.12 -7.84 22.61
N SER A 53 -4.08 -7.43 23.31
CA SER A 53 -3.81 -7.66 24.73
C SER A 53 -3.33 -9.07 25.07
N THR A 54 -3.03 -9.91 24.09
CA THR A 54 -2.45 -11.22 24.28
C THR A 54 -0.96 -11.25 23.90
N THR A 55 -0.22 -12.22 24.43
CA THR A 55 1.22 -12.38 24.22
C THR A 55 1.60 -13.84 24.06
N SER A 56 2.78 -14.14 23.46
CA SER A 56 3.38 -15.47 23.39
C SER A 56 4.90 -15.42 23.57
N ASN A 57 5.49 -16.51 24.09
CA ASN A 57 6.94 -16.71 24.16
C ASN A 57 7.40 -17.80 23.19
N GLU A 58 6.54 -18.35 22.39
CA GLU A 58 6.88 -19.36 21.38
C GLU A 58 7.79 -18.77 20.31
N LYS A 59 8.63 -19.61 19.70
CA LYS A 59 9.49 -19.14 18.61
C LYS A 59 8.69 -18.72 17.39
N GLU A 60 7.70 -19.50 17.03
CA GLU A 60 6.86 -19.32 15.84
C GLU A 60 5.40 -19.58 16.19
N PRO A 61 4.75 -18.61 16.89
CA PRO A 61 3.41 -18.82 17.37
C PRO A 61 2.38 -18.84 16.25
N LYS A 62 1.30 -19.59 16.49
CA LYS A 62 0.04 -19.46 15.79
C LYS A 62 -0.93 -18.70 16.66
N HIS A 63 -1.60 -17.68 16.13
CA HIS A 63 -2.52 -16.85 16.90
C HIS A 63 -3.85 -16.69 16.16
N ILE A 64 -4.93 -16.61 16.93
CA ILE A 64 -6.29 -16.36 16.41
C ILE A 64 -6.75 -15.02 16.94
N PHE A 65 -6.91 -14.06 16.05
CA PHE A 65 -7.43 -12.75 16.38
C PHE A 65 -8.97 -12.79 16.44
N ALA A 66 -9.54 -12.29 17.55
CA ALA A 66 -10.98 -12.33 17.78
C ALA A 66 -11.79 -11.25 17.03
N GLY A 67 -11.13 -10.33 16.34
CA GLY A 67 -11.74 -9.22 15.61
C GLY A 67 -11.21 -9.10 14.21
N ASN A 68 -11.65 -8.06 13.51
CA ASN A 68 -11.18 -7.77 12.17
C ASN A 68 -9.78 -7.14 12.18
N PHE A 69 -8.96 -7.47 11.20
CA PHE A 69 -7.69 -6.77 10.96
C PHE A 69 -7.89 -5.26 10.72
N PRO A 70 -6.86 -4.40 10.92
CA PRO A 70 -5.46 -4.74 11.21
C PRO A 70 -5.12 -4.84 12.69
N TYR A 71 -4.04 -5.59 13.02
CA TYR A 71 -3.42 -5.65 14.34
C TYR A 71 -1.96 -5.21 14.32
N HIS A 72 -1.54 -4.45 15.34
CA HIS A 72 -0.13 -4.07 15.51
C HIS A 72 0.59 -5.15 16.30
N VAL A 73 1.34 -5.99 15.62
CA VAL A 73 2.08 -7.10 16.23
C VAL A 73 3.54 -6.70 16.42
N SER A 74 4.10 -6.95 17.59
CA SER A 74 5.51 -6.75 17.86
C SER A 74 6.19 -8.02 18.38
N LEU A 75 7.44 -8.21 17.97
CA LEU A 75 8.35 -9.23 18.44
C LEU A 75 9.55 -8.59 19.10
N ILE A 76 9.83 -8.98 20.34
CA ILE A 76 11.10 -8.71 21.02
C ILE A 76 11.93 -9.98 20.95
N ALA A 77 13.08 -9.90 20.27
CA ALA A 77 14.08 -10.97 20.18
C ALA A 77 15.17 -10.71 21.23
N ILE A 78 15.53 -11.70 22.07
CA ILE A 78 16.34 -11.53 23.26
C ILE A 78 17.48 -12.52 23.29
N ASN A 79 18.71 -12.07 23.66
CA ASN A 79 19.86 -12.90 24.00
C ASN A 79 20.59 -12.33 25.21
N GLY A 80 20.31 -12.86 26.38
CA GLY A 80 20.84 -12.34 27.66
C GLY A 80 20.32 -10.94 27.94
N LYS A 81 21.21 -9.94 27.93
CA LYS A 81 20.86 -8.54 28.11
C LYS A 81 20.58 -7.80 26.79
N ASN A 82 21.02 -8.36 25.66
CA ASN A 82 20.83 -7.77 24.35
C ASN A 82 19.43 -8.12 23.82
N CYS A 83 18.74 -7.16 23.23
CA CYS A 83 17.45 -7.36 22.60
C CYS A 83 17.26 -6.41 21.43
N ASP A 84 16.34 -6.80 20.53
CA ASP A 84 15.87 -5.96 19.44
C ASP A 84 14.36 -6.15 19.30
N THR A 85 13.67 -5.17 18.72
CA THR A 85 12.22 -5.17 18.58
C THR A 85 11.83 -4.82 17.16
N LEU A 86 11.00 -5.68 16.54
CA LEU A 86 10.33 -5.40 15.27
C LEU A 86 8.82 -5.29 15.50
N SER A 87 8.19 -4.31 14.89
CA SER A 87 6.72 -4.17 14.88
C SER A 87 6.20 -4.11 13.45
N LEU A 88 5.19 -4.93 13.14
CA LEU A 88 4.52 -4.95 11.85
C LEU A 88 3.00 -4.81 12.04
N ILE A 89 2.34 -4.28 11.02
CA ILE A 89 0.88 -4.33 10.94
C ILE A 89 0.50 -5.65 10.25
N VAL A 90 -0.20 -6.51 10.98
CA VAL A 90 -0.80 -7.73 10.45
C VAL A 90 -2.17 -7.38 9.91
N THR A 91 -2.38 -7.60 8.63
CA THR A 91 -3.62 -7.26 7.93
C THR A 91 -3.84 -8.21 6.76
N ASP A 92 -5.08 -8.33 6.31
CA ASP A 92 -5.40 -9.01 5.07
C ASP A 92 -4.66 -8.39 3.90
N ASN A 93 -4.30 -9.23 2.93
CA ASN A 93 -3.81 -8.73 1.67
C ASN A 93 -4.99 -8.27 0.81
N ILE A 94 -4.78 -7.19 0.08
CA ILE A 94 -5.73 -6.66 -0.88
C ILE A 94 -5.08 -6.52 -2.24
N MET A 95 -5.87 -6.71 -3.28
CA MET A 95 -5.43 -6.45 -4.64
C MET A 95 -5.62 -4.98 -4.99
N VAL A 96 -4.59 -4.37 -5.52
CA VAL A 96 -4.66 -3.07 -6.20
C VAL A 96 -4.69 -3.33 -7.68
N PHE A 97 -5.80 -2.92 -8.27
CA PHE A 97 -6.08 -3.15 -9.68
C PHE A 97 -5.63 -1.96 -10.51
N LYS A 98 -4.97 -2.29 -11.60
CA LYS A 98 -4.65 -1.38 -12.69
C LYS A 98 -4.01 -0.04 -12.25
N PRO A 99 -2.97 -0.02 -11.39
CA PRO A 99 -2.16 1.17 -11.27
C PRO A 99 -1.52 1.52 -12.63
N ASN A 100 -1.91 2.67 -13.18
CA ASN A 100 -1.34 3.21 -14.41
C ASN A 100 -0.36 4.33 -14.07
N ILE A 101 0.89 4.16 -14.48
CA ILE A 101 1.98 5.10 -14.22
C ILE A 101 2.27 5.89 -15.50
N TYR A 102 1.92 7.16 -15.50
CA TYR A 102 2.21 8.11 -16.59
C TYR A 102 3.48 8.89 -16.25
N ILE A 103 4.43 8.93 -17.16
CA ILE A 103 5.76 9.52 -16.94
C ILE A 103 5.96 10.65 -17.94
N TYR A 104 6.21 11.87 -17.42
CA TYR A 104 6.34 13.08 -18.25
C TYR A 104 7.68 13.78 -17.97
N PRO A 105 8.77 13.33 -18.64
CA PRO A 105 10.07 13.97 -18.53
C PRO A 105 10.09 15.30 -19.29
N THR A 106 10.98 16.22 -18.92
CA THR A 106 11.13 17.51 -19.63
C THR A 106 11.74 17.38 -21.03
N THR A 107 12.47 16.29 -21.27
CA THR A 107 13.07 15.93 -22.57
C THR A 107 12.98 14.42 -22.73
N LYS A 108 13.16 13.92 -23.96
CA LYS A 108 13.24 12.47 -24.19
C LYS A 108 14.31 11.85 -23.28
N THR A 109 13.91 10.89 -22.46
CA THR A 109 14.72 10.33 -21.38
C THR A 109 14.66 8.81 -21.40
N ASN A 110 15.82 8.15 -21.29
CA ASN A 110 15.90 6.74 -20.96
C ASN A 110 15.99 6.61 -19.43
N LEU A 111 15.10 5.87 -18.82
CA LEU A 111 15.06 5.65 -17.37
C LEU A 111 14.64 4.24 -17.00
N CYS A 112 15.04 3.80 -15.81
CA CYS A 112 14.54 2.56 -15.22
C CYS A 112 13.64 2.89 -14.01
N LEU A 113 12.61 2.07 -13.82
CA LEU A 113 11.66 2.14 -12.72
C LEU A 113 11.54 0.75 -12.07
N GLU A 114 11.78 0.70 -10.77
CA GLU A 114 11.52 -0.47 -9.93
C GLU A 114 10.35 -0.19 -8.98
N VAL A 115 9.56 -1.24 -8.71
CA VAL A 115 8.44 -1.20 -7.75
C VAL A 115 8.81 -2.03 -6.54
N GLU A 116 8.87 -1.40 -5.37
CA GLU A 116 9.19 -2.05 -4.11
C GLU A 116 7.97 -2.14 -3.21
N PHE A 117 7.88 -3.20 -2.41
CA PHE A 117 6.82 -3.45 -1.44
C PHE A 117 7.38 -3.50 -0.01
N PRO A 118 7.58 -2.34 0.67
CA PRO A 118 8.26 -2.28 1.99
C PRO A 118 7.58 -3.09 3.10
N LYS A 119 6.29 -3.33 2.98
CA LYS A 119 5.50 -4.10 3.96
C LYS A 119 5.07 -5.48 3.44
N GLY A 120 5.74 -5.97 2.39
CA GLY A 120 5.36 -7.19 1.69
C GLY A 120 4.35 -6.94 0.58
N GLY A 121 4.30 -7.84 -0.36
CA GLY A 121 3.48 -7.76 -1.56
C GLY A 121 4.25 -8.21 -2.79
N SER A 122 3.57 -8.23 -3.91
CA SER A 122 4.16 -8.58 -5.22
C SER A 122 3.31 -8.09 -6.37
N ILE A 123 3.94 -7.88 -7.51
CA ILE A 123 3.25 -7.66 -8.78
C ILE A 123 2.64 -8.98 -9.24
N THR A 124 1.38 -8.96 -9.65
CA THR A 124 0.64 -10.11 -10.17
C THR A 124 0.44 -10.07 -11.68
N GLU A 125 0.38 -8.87 -12.27
CA GLU A 125 0.25 -8.62 -13.70
C GLU A 125 0.93 -7.31 -14.07
N SER A 126 1.43 -7.17 -15.30
CA SER A 126 2.02 -5.92 -15.78
C SER A 126 2.07 -5.83 -17.30
N ILE A 127 2.00 -4.59 -17.84
CA ILE A 127 2.19 -4.28 -19.26
C ILE A 127 3.01 -2.98 -19.39
N PRO A 128 4.15 -3.02 -20.09
CA PRO A 128 4.89 -4.22 -20.53
C PRO A 128 5.31 -5.11 -19.36
N GLU A 129 5.74 -6.34 -19.66
CA GLU A 129 6.11 -7.32 -18.63
C GLU A 129 7.19 -6.79 -17.68
N TYR A 130 6.93 -6.95 -16.35
CA TYR A 130 7.82 -6.53 -15.28
C TYR A 130 8.67 -7.71 -14.81
N ASN A 131 9.91 -7.82 -15.29
CA ASN A 131 10.80 -8.90 -14.89
C ASN A 131 11.52 -8.60 -13.56
N SER A 132 12.24 -7.48 -13.49
CA SER A 132 12.92 -6.96 -12.29
C SER A 132 12.95 -5.44 -12.28
N GLY A 133 12.10 -4.82 -13.07
CA GLY A 133 11.99 -3.40 -13.34
C GLY A 133 11.69 -3.14 -14.80
N TRP A 134 11.24 -1.92 -15.09
CA TRP A 134 11.12 -1.43 -16.46
C TRP A 134 12.29 -0.49 -16.78
N CYS A 135 13.01 -0.72 -17.87
CA CYS A 135 13.92 0.27 -18.44
C CYS A 135 13.35 0.70 -19.80
N VAL A 136 12.98 1.96 -19.91
CA VAL A 136 12.17 2.48 -21.03
C VAL A 136 12.68 3.81 -21.54
N ASP A 137 12.43 4.08 -22.84
CA ASP A 137 12.55 5.40 -23.43
C ASP A 137 11.21 6.13 -23.29
N VAL A 138 11.20 7.32 -22.74
CA VAL A 138 9.99 8.14 -22.59
C VAL A 138 10.20 9.48 -23.28
N ASP A 139 9.29 9.87 -24.15
CA ASP A 139 9.32 11.20 -24.76
C ASP A 139 8.68 12.26 -23.81
N GLN A 140 8.82 13.52 -24.16
CA GLN A 140 8.28 14.63 -23.35
C GLN A 140 6.75 14.68 -23.29
N ASN A 141 6.04 13.93 -24.14
CA ASN A 141 4.59 13.83 -24.14
C ASN A 141 4.10 12.59 -23.34
N GLY A 142 5.03 11.80 -22.77
CA GLY A 142 4.74 10.61 -22.00
C GLY A 142 4.61 9.32 -22.82
N LEU A 143 4.96 9.35 -24.13
CA LEU A 143 4.93 8.12 -24.94
C LEU A 143 6.15 7.26 -24.61
N ILE A 144 5.89 6.05 -24.12
CA ILE A 144 6.86 5.08 -23.64
C ILE A 144 7.19 4.09 -24.75
N ASN A 145 8.47 3.93 -25.11
CA ASN A 145 8.99 3.04 -26.15
C ASN A 145 8.30 3.23 -27.52
N ASN A 146 7.75 4.43 -27.81
CA ASN A 146 6.91 4.77 -28.96
C ASN A 146 5.64 3.89 -29.09
N GLU A 147 5.13 3.31 -28.01
CA GLU A 147 4.03 2.36 -28.02
C GLU A 147 3.02 2.59 -26.89
N PHE A 148 3.48 2.73 -25.63
CA PHE A 148 2.61 2.76 -24.45
C PHE A 148 2.39 4.19 -23.97
N SER A 149 1.16 4.51 -23.54
CA SER A 149 0.84 5.79 -22.88
C SER A 149 1.14 5.77 -21.38
N TYR A 150 1.28 4.60 -20.78
CA TYR A 150 1.57 4.37 -19.36
C TYR A 150 2.22 3.01 -19.16
N LEU A 151 2.88 2.81 -18.02
CA LEU A 151 3.22 1.50 -17.50
C LEU A 151 2.05 1.04 -16.61
N PHE A 152 1.72 -0.22 -16.72
CA PHE A 152 0.61 -0.82 -15.98
C PHE A 152 1.10 -1.97 -15.12
N TYR A 153 0.58 -2.09 -13.90
CA TYR A 153 0.73 -3.27 -13.05
C TYR A 153 -0.52 -3.54 -12.23
N GLU A 154 -0.65 -4.75 -11.74
CA GLU A 154 -1.52 -5.13 -10.63
C GLU A 154 -0.68 -5.69 -9.50
N SER A 155 -1.11 -5.54 -8.28
CA SER A 155 -0.33 -5.99 -7.12
C SER A 155 -1.21 -6.48 -5.98
N ILE A 156 -0.65 -7.38 -5.19
CA ILE A 156 -1.17 -7.84 -3.91
C ILE A 156 -0.31 -7.26 -2.80
N GLN A 157 -0.91 -6.69 -1.76
CA GLN A 157 -0.21 -6.03 -0.66
C GLN A 157 -1.08 -5.91 0.59
N PRO A 158 -0.50 -5.64 1.77
CA PRO A 158 -1.26 -5.42 3.00
C PRO A 158 -2.29 -4.29 2.87
N ASP A 159 -3.51 -4.51 3.37
CA ASP A 159 -4.58 -3.51 3.37
C ASP A 159 -4.43 -2.54 4.56
N ILE A 160 -3.56 -1.56 4.42
CA ILE A 160 -3.39 -0.46 5.37
C ILE A 160 -4.00 0.85 4.89
N PHE A 161 -4.86 0.78 3.88
CA PHE A 161 -5.51 1.93 3.28
C PHE A 161 -6.52 2.58 4.24
N GLN A 162 -6.84 3.85 4.01
CA GLN A 162 -7.82 4.56 4.81
C GLN A 162 -9.25 4.36 4.28
N TYR A 163 -10.21 4.15 5.19
CA TYR A 163 -11.64 3.99 4.92
C TYR A 163 -12.49 4.95 5.78
N ARG A 164 -11.94 6.13 6.09
CA ARG A 164 -12.57 7.09 7.01
C ARG A 164 -13.10 8.33 6.31
N LYS A 165 -12.32 8.87 5.37
CA LYS A 165 -12.66 10.09 4.61
C LYS A 165 -12.84 9.75 3.15
N GLY A 166 -13.97 10.20 2.57
CA GLY A 166 -14.31 9.87 1.21
C GLY A 166 -15.67 10.44 0.80
N TRP A 167 -16.29 9.82 -0.15
CA TRP A 167 -17.59 10.20 -0.69
C TRP A 167 -18.46 8.96 -0.86
N CYS A 168 -19.77 9.11 -0.64
CA CYS A 168 -20.77 8.10 -0.98
C CYS A 168 -21.51 8.57 -2.23
N ILE A 169 -21.32 7.88 -3.33
CA ILE A 169 -21.79 8.29 -4.67
C ILE A 169 -22.82 7.30 -5.19
N ALA A 170 -23.96 7.78 -5.66
CA ALA A 170 -24.92 6.93 -6.34
C ALA A 170 -24.37 6.44 -7.69
N LYS A 171 -24.67 5.20 -8.04
CA LYS A 171 -24.16 4.56 -9.27
C LYS A 171 -24.31 5.43 -10.54
N PRO A 172 -25.47 6.07 -10.83
CA PRO A 172 -25.59 6.89 -12.04
C PRO A 172 -24.69 8.13 -12.07
N ASP A 173 -24.19 8.58 -10.91
CA ASP A 173 -23.37 9.79 -10.77
C ASP A 173 -21.87 9.50 -10.79
N LEU A 174 -21.46 8.22 -10.76
CA LEU A 174 -20.04 7.82 -10.63
C LEU A 174 -19.15 8.43 -11.70
N LYS A 175 -19.54 8.39 -12.97
CA LYS A 175 -18.73 8.94 -14.06
C LYS A 175 -18.49 10.43 -13.85
N THR A 176 -19.53 11.19 -13.64
CA THR A 176 -19.42 12.64 -13.41
C THR A 176 -18.62 12.97 -12.15
N PHE A 177 -18.76 12.14 -11.10
CA PHE A 177 -17.97 12.29 -9.88
C PHE A 177 -16.48 12.09 -10.16
N PHE A 178 -16.06 10.99 -10.78
CA PHE A 178 -14.64 10.72 -11.04
C PHE A 178 -14.03 11.75 -12.00
N GLU A 179 -14.75 12.15 -13.05
CA GLU A 179 -14.31 13.22 -13.96
C GLU A 179 -13.98 14.51 -13.22
N LYS A 180 -14.87 14.96 -12.33
CA LYS A 180 -14.65 16.17 -11.52
C LYS A 180 -13.59 15.98 -10.43
N ASN A 181 -13.65 14.87 -9.72
CA ASN A 181 -12.76 14.62 -8.59
C ASN A 181 -11.30 14.45 -9.03
N MET A 182 -11.02 13.66 -10.06
CA MET A 182 -9.66 13.51 -10.60
C MET A 182 -9.13 14.83 -11.20
N ALA A 183 -10.00 15.64 -11.81
CA ALA A 183 -9.61 16.98 -12.30
C ALA A 183 -9.18 17.90 -11.14
N LEU A 184 -9.81 17.81 -9.96
CA LEU A 184 -9.39 18.56 -8.77
C LEU A 184 -7.99 18.12 -8.29
N TYR A 185 -7.60 16.85 -8.48
CA TYR A 185 -6.24 16.37 -8.25
C TYR A 185 -5.28 16.71 -9.41
N ASN A 186 -5.72 17.40 -10.44
CA ASN A 186 -4.93 17.81 -11.61
C ASN A 186 -4.57 16.68 -12.59
N PHE A 187 -5.37 15.61 -12.66
CA PHE A 187 -5.26 14.64 -13.75
C PHE A 187 -5.73 15.26 -15.08
N SER A 188 -5.10 14.90 -16.17
CA SER A 188 -5.49 15.35 -17.52
C SER A 188 -6.76 14.64 -17.99
N THR A 189 -7.42 15.21 -19.00
CA THR A 189 -8.61 14.60 -19.62
C THR A 189 -8.36 13.19 -20.13
N ALA A 190 -7.17 12.92 -20.68
CA ALA A 190 -6.79 11.59 -21.19
C ALA A 190 -6.65 10.58 -20.05
N GLU A 191 -5.92 10.94 -18.98
CA GLU A 191 -5.74 10.08 -17.79
C GLU A 191 -7.06 9.78 -17.09
N ILE A 192 -7.99 10.76 -17.05
CA ILE A 192 -9.33 10.60 -16.52
C ILE A 192 -10.18 9.69 -17.42
N ALA A 193 -10.06 9.83 -18.73
CA ALA A 193 -10.77 8.97 -19.68
C ALA A 193 -10.31 7.51 -19.54
N ASP A 194 -8.99 7.26 -19.46
CA ASP A 194 -8.44 5.92 -19.22
C ASP A 194 -9.00 5.27 -17.94
N PHE A 195 -9.23 6.08 -16.87
CA PHE A 195 -9.86 5.62 -15.64
C PHE A 195 -11.35 5.33 -15.85
N THR A 196 -12.11 6.32 -16.34
CA THR A 196 -13.57 6.22 -16.38
C THR A 196 -14.05 5.20 -17.39
N ASP A 197 -13.41 5.10 -18.56
CA ASP A 197 -13.79 4.14 -19.60
C ASP A 197 -13.52 2.70 -19.17
N PHE A 198 -12.54 2.47 -18.30
CA PHE A 198 -12.25 1.15 -17.77
C PHE A 198 -13.14 0.78 -16.56
N TRP A 199 -13.31 1.70 -15.58
CA TRP A 199 -13.93 1.38 -14.30
C TRP A 199 -15.42 1.56 -14.27
N ILE A 200 -15.99 2.58 -14.93
CA ILE A 200 -17.45 2.81 -14.87
C ILE A 200 -18.27 1.60 -15.34
N PRO A 201 -17.91 0.90 -16.45
CA PRO A 201 -18.62 -0.30 -16.87
C PRO A 201 -18.52 -1.48 -15.89
N LYS A 202 -17.59 -1.46 -14.95
CA LYS A 202 -17.36 -2.53 -13.96
C LYS A 202 -18.03 -2.27 -12.61
N LEU A 203 -18.34 -1.03 -12.30
CA LEU A 203 -19.01 -0.64 -11.05
C LEU A 203 -20.52 -0.73 -11.20
N THR A 204 -21.04 -1.96 -11.25
CA THR A 204 -22.46 -2.25 -11.59
C THR A 204 -23.26 -2.93 -10.48
N GLU A 205 -22.57 -3.53 -9.49
CA GLU A 205 -23.19 -4.46 -8.52
C GLU A 205 -23.96 -3.75 -7.38
N SER A 206 -23.69 -2.46 -7.14
CA SER A 206 -24.23 -1.72 -6.00
C SER A 206 -24.99 -0.47 -6.42
N GLU A 207 -25.95 -0.02 -5.60
CA GLU A 207 -26.69 1.23 -5.82
C GLU A 207 -25.87 2.48 -5.45
N TYR A 208 -25.02 2.34 -4.44
CA TYR A 208 -24.08 3.37 -3.98
C TYR A 208 -22.67 2.81 -3.89
N TYR A 209 -21.69 3.69 -3.99
CA TYR A 209 -20.29 3.35 -3.82
C TYR A 209 -19.63 4.35 -2.88
N MET A 210 -18.98 3.83 -1.85
CA MET A 210 -18.10 4.62 -1.00
C MET A 210 -16.72 4.67 -1.63
N VAL A 211 -16.22 5.87 -1.91
CA VAL A 211 -14.96 6.14 -2.62
C VAL A 211 -14.00 6.81 -1.67
N TYR A 212 -12.93 6.13 -1.29
CA TYR A 212 -11.92 6.59 -0.35
C TYR A 212 -10.60 6.86 -1.07
N PRO A 213 -10.14 8.11 -1.18
CA PRO A 213 -8.88 8.41 -1.85
C PRO A 213 -7.70 8.04 -0.96
N GLN A 214 -6.70 7.44 -1.56
CA GLN A 214 -5.39 7.16 -1.00
C GLN A 214 -4.38 8.01 -1.77
N THR A 215 -3.60 8.81 -1.08
CA THR A 215 -2.56 9.64 -1.70
C THR A 215 -1.17 9.15 -1.34
N ASN A 216 -0.13 9.79 -1.84
CA ASN A 216 1.28 9.43 -1.64
C ASN A 216 1.60 8.97 -0.21
N SER A 217 1.15 9.73 0.81
CA SER A 217 1.47 9.44 2.21
C SER A 217 1.02 8.05 2.70
N ILE A 218 0.01 7.47 2.05
CA ILE A 218 -0.49 6.13 2.37
C ILE A 218 0.09 5.11 1.37
N ILE A 219 0.06 5.44 0.08
CA ILE A 219 0.51 4.52 -0.98
C ILE A 219 1.99 4.19 -0.80
N ASP A 220 2.85 5.19 -0.51
CA ASP A 220 4.30 5.02 -0.36
C ASP A 220 4.68 4.14 0.84
N GLU A 221 3.76 3.90 1.77
CA GLU A 221 3.98 2.93 2.86
C GLU A 221 3.91 1.47 2.38
N VAL A 222 3.18 1.17 1.33
CA VAL A 222 2.96 -0.20 0.82
C VAL A 222 3.60 -0.46 -0.53
N VAL A 223 3.67 0.56 -1.39
CA VAL A 223 4.27 0.47 -2.73
C VAL A 223 5.14 1.69 -2.98
N GLN A 224 6.42 1.50 -3.27
CA GLN A 224 7.35 2.57 -3.61
C GLN A 224 7.80 2.44 -5.07
N LEU A 225 7.86 3.58 -5.74
CA LEU A 225 8.41 3.70 -7.10
C LEU A 225 9.83 4.23 -7.02
N LYS A 226 10.80 3.45 -7.50
CA LYS A 226 12.24 3.78 -7.51
C LYS A 226 12.68 4.07 -8.93
N PHE A 227 12.93 5.33 -9.21
CA PHE A 227 13.38 5.79 -10.53
C PHE A 227 14.90 5.91 -10.57
N SER A 228 15.53 5.49 -11.67
CA SER A 228 16.97 5.73 -11.91
C SER A 228 17.29 7.21 -12.12
N ILE A 229 16.31 8.00 -12.58
CA ILE A 229 16.32 9.46 -12.67
C ILE A 229 15.08 9.94 -11.94
N ASN A 230 15.25 10.58 -10.79
CA ASN A 230 14.13 10.97 -9.92
C ASN A 230 13.28 12.07 -10.55
N PRO A 231 11.96 11.88 -10.63
CA PRO A 231 11.03 12.97 -10.93
C PRO A 231 11.06 14.04 -9.84
N GLU A 232 10.76 15.28 -10.22
CA GLU A 232 10.60 16.39 -9.27
C GLU A 232 9.30 16.24 -8.48
N ASN A 233 8.26 15.65 -9.11
CA ASN A 233 6.97 15.38 -8.49
C ASN A 233 6.48 13.97 -8.86
N ILE A 234 6.16 13.15 -7.87
CA ILE A 234 5.42 11.89 -8.05
C ILE A 234 4.06 12.09 -7.42
N ASN A 235 3.00 12.00 -8.21
CA ASN A 235 1.62 12.26 -7.79
C ASN A 235 0.82 10.97 -7.91
N ARG A 236 0.37 10.42 -6.77
CA ARG A 236 -0.26 9.10 -6.68
C ARG A 236 -1.64 9.23 -6.06
N LEU A 237 -2.63 8.62 -6.69
CA LEU A 237 -4.01 8.58 -6.23
C LEU A 237 -4.61 7.20 -6.47
N PHE A 238 -4.84 6.43 -5.41
CA PHE A 238 -5.66 5.23 -5.51
C PHE A 238 -7.04 5.50 -4.93
N TYR A 239 -8.06 4.89 -5.49
CA TYR A 239 -9.40 4.89 -4.89
C TYR A 239 -9.71 3.52 -4.33
N ALA A 240 -9.95 3.43 -3.01
CA ALA A 240 -10.62 2.27 -2.44
C ALA A 240 -12.12 2.47 -2.60
N ILE A 241 -12.76 1.56 -3.34
CA ILE A 241 -14.17 1.62 -3.73
C ILE A 241 -14.89 0.46 -3.08
N VAL A 242 -15.89 0.78 -2.25
CA VAL A 242 -16.70 -0.20 -1.52
C VAL A 242 -18.16 -0.08 -1.96
N GLY A 243 -18.71 -1.17 -2.49
CA GLY A 243 -20.11 -1.22 -2.88
C GLY A 243 -21.05 -1.20 -1.68
N ASN A 244 -22.22 -0.54 -1.82
CA ASN A 244 -23.23 -0.46 -0.78
C ASN A 244 -24.65 -0.38 -1.34
N THR A 245 -25.65 -0.81 -0.54
CA THR A 245 -27.08 -0.69 -0.88
C THR A 245 -27.67 0.66 -0.55
N ASP A 246 -27.12 1.33 0.49
CA ASP A 246 -27.67 2.55 1.06
C ASP A 246 -26.69 3.71 0.98
N TYR A 247 -27.23 4.95 0.99
CA TYR A 247 -26.43 6.16 1.10
C TYR A 247 -25.96 6.37 2.54
N PHE A 248 -24.64 6.64 2.71
CA PHE A 248 -24.05 7.05 3.98
C PHE A 248 -23.32 8.38 3.82
N LYS A 249 -23.57 9.29 4.74
CA LYS A 249 -22.79 10.52 4.83
C LYS A 249 -21.47 10.21 5.53
N ILE A 250 -20.35 10.43 4.83
CA ILE A 250 -18.99 10.31 5.37
C ILE A 250 -18.28 11.66 5.30
N GLU A 251 -17.22 11.81 6.09
CA GLU A 251 -16.41 13.03 6.09
C GLU A 251 -15.63 13.13 4.77
N GLU A 252 -15.76 14.25 4.08
CA GLU A 252 -15.01 14.48 2.84
C GLU A 252 -13.54 14.81 3.13
N PRO A 253 -12.59 14.32 2.34
CA PRO A 253 -11.19 14.68 2.49
C PRO A 253 -10.91 16.08 1.92
N THR A 254 -9.87 16.72 2.42
CA THR A 254 -9.31 17.90 1.77
C THR A 254 -8.51 17.46 0.55
N ILE A 255 -8.86 17.97 -0.63
CA ILE A 255 -8.13 17.69 -1.86
C ILE A 255 -6.96 18.67 -1.97
N VAL A 256 -5.76 18.12 -2.20
CA VAL A 256 -4.55 18.87 -2.52
C VAL A 256 -4.22 18.62 -3.99
N GLN A 257 -4.20 19.69 -4.79
CA GLN A 257 -3.92 19.62 -6.20
C GLN A 257 -2.47 19.15 -6.44
N PHE A 258 -2.29 18.17 -7.32
CA PHE A 258 -1.00 17.66 -7.71
C PHE A 258 -0.24 18.65 -8.62
N LYS A 259 1.09 18.62 -8.52
CA LYS A 259 1.96 19.45 -9.36
C LYS A 259 2.34 18.73 -10.65
N ARG A 260 2.23 19.43 -11.77
CA ARG A 260 2.59 18.93 -13.11
C ARG A 260 3.64 19.84 -13.74
N ASP A 261 4.68 20.16 -13.00
CA ASP A 261 5.80 21.02 -13.43
C ASP A 261 7.12 20.23 -13.36
N GLY A 262 8.05 20.57 -14.24
CA GLY A 262 9.32 19.85 -14.39
C GLY A 262 9.14 18.42 -14.89
N PHE A 263 9.99 17.51 -14.44
CA PHE A 263 9.79 16.07 -14.63
C PHE A 263 8.81 15.57 -13.56
N TYR A 264 7.64 15.11 -13.96
CA TYR A 264 6.62 14.60 -13.04
C TYR A 264 6.05 13.25 -13.50
N VAL A 265 5.49 12.55 -12.51
CA VAL A 265 4.78 11.28 -12.68
C VAL A 265 3.38 11.41 -12.12
N MET A 266 2.41 10.85 -12.81
CA MET A 266 1.03 10.68 -12.36
C MET A 266 0.72 9.20 -12.28
N GLU A 267 0.10 8.76 -11.19
CA GLU A 267 -0.35 7.38 -11.05
C GLU A 267 -1.75 7.34 -10.44
N TRP A 268 -2.61 6.52 -11.00
CA TRP A 268 -3.86 6.15 -10.36
C TRP A 268 -4.02 4.62 -10.31
N GLY A 269 -4.73 4.14 -9.31
CA GLY A 269 -5.08 2.73 -9.13
C GLY A 269 -6.40 2.58 -8.39
N VAL A 270 -6.93 1.36 -8.32
CA VAL A 270 -8.21 1.08 -7.68
C VAL A 270 -8.11 -0.17 -6.80
N ILE A 271 -8.77 -0.10 -5.66
CA ILE A 271 -9.01 -1.19 -4.72
C ILE A 271 -10.52 -1.42 -4.69
N ILE A 272 -10.98 -2.64 -4.93
CA ILE A 272 -12.41 -2.99 -4.88
C ILE A 272 -12.66 -3.88 -3.66
N LYS A 273 -13.71 -3.53 -2.89
CA LYS A 273 -14.22 -4.30 -1.73
C LYS A 273 -15.72 -4.51 -1.81
#